data_c8589f964a36d9c3b1ebba62722d5f0d
#
_entry.id   c8589f964a36d9c3b1ebba62722d5f0d
#
_cell.length_a   1.000
_cell.length_b   1.000
_cell.length_c   1.000
_cell.angle_alpha   90.00
_cell.angle_beta   90.00
_cell.angle_gamma   90.00
#
_symmetry.space_group_name_H-M   'P 1'
#
loop_
_entity.id
_entity.type
_entity.pdbx_description
1 polymer ?
#
loop_
_entity_poly.entity_id
_entity_poly.type
_entity_poly.pdbx_seq_one_letter_code
_entity_poly.pdbx_strand_id
1 'polypeptide(L)'
;MKKAMIKVTAVLVLLTLVLSLTAANAENGKVYRTLNEIKESGTINIGVFSDKNPFGYVDENGEYQGYDVYFARRIGEDLGVEVNFVSTEAANRVEYLETGKVDIILANFTVTAERAEKVDFALPYMNVALGVVSPDSRVITDLSKIGKEDQVIVISGTTAEDYLIKNNPEITLQKYDTYANAKNALENGNAVAWANDNTEVIAFALENEGYTVGIPSLGSQDTIAPAVSKGNETLLAWINDEIRALAAENFFHKDYEATLVDTYGLDYEESLVLEGGGVSE
;
A
#
# COMPACT_ATOMS: atom_id res chain seq x y z
N MET A 1 35.64 52.01 2.10
CA MET A 1 34.39 51.81 1.33
C MET A 1 34.53 50.75 0.21
N LYS A 2 35.62 50.68 -0.57
CA LYS A 2 35.78 49.69 -1.67
C LYS A 2 35.81 48.20 -1.22
N LYS A 3 36.35 47.87 -0.03
CA LYS A 3 36.41 46.49 0.49
C LYS A 3 35.06 45.95 1.01
N ALA A 4 34.13 46.82 1.41
CA ALA A 4 32.79 46.39 1.87
C ALA A 4 31.88 46.09 0.66
N MET A 5 32.03 46.81 -0.45
CA MET A 5 31.23 46.59 -1.64
C MET A 5 31.55 45.25 -2.32
N ILE A 6 32.84 44.82 -2.30
CA ILE A 6 33.22 43.52 -2.91
C ILE A 6 32.64 42.34 -2.15
N LYS A 7 32.53 42.42 -0.83
CA LYS A 7 31.93 41.35 -0.01
C LYS A 7 30.40 41.23 -0.20
N VAL A 8 29.72 42.37 -0.38
CA VAL A 8 28.28 42.41 -0.63
C VAL A 8 27.94 41.85 -2.01
N THR A 9 28.77 42.16 -3.02
CA THR A 9 28.55 41.65 -4.39
C THR A 9 28.81 40.15 -4.48
N ALA A 10 29.80 39.59 -3.76
CA ALA A 10 30.08 38.16 -3.73
C ALA A 10 28.99 37.38 -3.04
N VAL A 11 28.37 37.90 -1.95
CA VAL A 11 27.28 37.28 -1.27
C VAL A 11 25.98 37.31 -2.11
N LEU A 12 25.72 38.41 -2.83
CA LEU A 12 24.57 38.47 -3.75
C LEU A 12 24.71 37.51 -4.93
N VAL A 13 25.90 37.34 -5.49
CA VAL A 13 26.13 36.37 -6.58
C VAL A 13 26.03 34.93 -6.10
N LEU A 14 26.43 34.62 -4.86
CA LEU A 14 26.23 33.29 -4.27
C LEU A 14 24.74 33.01 -3.96
N LEU A 15 23.98 34.01 -3.49
CA LEU A 15 22.54 33.85 -3.25
C LEU A 15 21.77 33.68 -4.57
N THR A 16 22.17 34.35 -5.65
CA THR A 16 21.52 34.17 -6.96
C THR A 16 21.86 32.83 -7.61
N LEU A 17 23.06 32.28 -7.35
CA LEU A 17 23.42 30.93 -7.84
C LEU A 17 22.67 29.84 -7.09
N VAL A 18 22.40 29.99 -5.79
CA VAL A 18 21.61 29.02 -4.98
C VAL A 18 20.13 29.10 -5.34
N LEU A 19 19.60 30.31 -5.65
CA LEU A 19 18.21 30.41 -6.13
C LEU A 19 18.04 29.88 -7.56
N SER A 20 19.08 29.91 -8.40
CA SER A 20 18.98 29.36 -9.76
C SER A 20 19.08 27.82 -9.80
N LEU A 21 19.66 27.17 -8.79
CA LEU A 21 19.63 25.70 -8.69
C LEU A 21 18.28 25.16 -8.21
N THR A 22 17.53 25.95 -7.44
CA THR A 22 16.17 25.56 -7.00
C THR A 22 15.08 25.84 -8.05
N ALA A 23 15.37 26.72 -9.05
CA ALA A 23 14.44 27.02 -10.14
C ALA A 23 14.57 26.06 -11.34
N ALA A 24 15.64 25.28 -11.44
CA ALA A 24 15.86 24.36 -12.56
C ALA A 24 14.98 23.10 -12.51
N ASN A 25 14.34 22.80 -11.35
CA ASN A 25 13.41 21.67 -11.21
C ASN A 25 11.94 22.04 -11.42
N ALA A 26 11.62 23.29 -11.76
CA ALA A 26 10.23 23.76 -11.97
C ALA A 26 9.80 23.77 -13.45
N GLU A 27 10.63 23.29 -14.38
CA GLU A 27 10.39 23.50 -15.83
C GLU A 27 9.42 22.54 -16.49
N ASN A 28 8.88 21.48 -15.81
CA ASN A 28 7.98 20.54 -16.50
C ASN A 28 6.66 20.21 -15.79
N GLY A 29 6.33 20.84 -14.66
CA GLY A 29 5.08 20.50 -13.95
C GLY A 29 5.04 19.05 -13.42
N LYS A 30 6.14 18.31 -13.51
CA LYS A 30 6.33 16.93 -13.12
C LYS A 30 6.70 16.85 -11.64
N VAL A 31 5.91 16.11 -10.88
CA VAL A 31 6.09 15.97 -9.42
C VAL A 31 6.88 14.71 -9.04
N TYR A 32 7.03 13.74 -9.94
CA TYR A 32 7.69 12.45 -9.70
C TYR A 32 9.14 12.41 -10.21
N ARG A 33 9.93 11.50 -9.67
CA ARG A 33 11.28 11.17 -10.18
C ARG A 33 11.17 10.06 -11.24
N THR A 34 11.86 10.22 -12.37
CA THR A 34 12.02 9.16 -13.37
C THR A 34 12.93 8.04 -12.86
N LEU A 35 12.91 6.89 -13.52
CA LEU A 35 13.85 5.79 -13.25
C LEU A 35 15.32 6.24 -13.24
N ASN A 36 15.73 7.09 -14.18
CA ASN A 36 17.11 7.60 -14.23
C ASN A 36 17.43 8.49 -13.02
N GLU A 37 16.52 9.41 -12.67
CA GLU A 37 16.69 10.30 -11.50
C GLU A 37 16.77 9.50 -10.19
N ILE A 38 16.01 8.40 -10.06
CA ILE A 38 16.10 7.48 -8.93
C ILE A 38 17.48 6.81 -8.89
N LYS A 39 17.94 6.23 -10.00
CA LYS A 39 19.26 5.59 -10.09
C LYS A 39 20.40 6.57 -9.82
N GLU A 40 20.35 7.78 -10.35
CA GLU A 40 21.33 8.81 -10.12
C GLU A 40 21.37 9.32 -8.67
N SER A 41 20.21 9.35 -8.00
CA SER A 41 20.13 9.74 -6.58
C SER A 41 20.66 8.66 -5.63
N GLY A 42 20.72 7.40 -6.08
CA GLY A 42 21.09 6.25 -5.25
C GLY A 42 20.05 5.83 -4.23
N THR A 43 18.82 6.39 -4.30
CA THR A 43 17.75 6.08 -3.34
C THR A 43 16.39 6.01 -4.03
N ILE A 44 15.50 5.16 -3.52
CA ILE A 44 14.08 5.09 -3.91
C ILE A 44 13.19 5.21 -2.69
N ASN A 45 12.12 6.01 -2.77
CA ASN A 45 11.14 6.17 -1.71
C ASN A 45 9.95 5.26 -1.98
N ILE A 46 9.71 4.29 -1.11
CA ILE A 46 8.60 3.33 -1.25
C ILE A 46 7.64 3.48 -0.08
N GLY A 47 6.37 3.79 -0.40
CA GLY A 47 5.30 3.84 0.58
C GLY A 47 4.81 2.43 0.92
N VAL A 48 4.92 2.05 2.19
CA VAL A 48 4.47 0.77 2.74
C VAL A 48 3.64 1.00 3.99
N PHE A 49 2.80 0.05 4.37
CA PHE A 49 2.17 0.08 5.68
C PHE A 49 3.19 -0.13 6.80
N SER A 50 2.88 0.36 8.00
CA SER A 50 3.70 0.18 9.20
C SER A 50 2.95 -0.53 10.34
N ASP A 51 1.66 -0.85 10.14
CA ASP A 51 0.76 -1.44 11.15
C ASP A 51 -0.20 -2.51 10.58
N LYS A 52 0.05 -2.98 9.35
CA LYS A 52 -0.73 -4.03 8.68
C LYS A 52 0.07 -5.34 8.58
N ASN A 53 0.28 -6.03 9.70
CA ASN A 53 0.88 -7.37 9.73
C ASN A 53 -0.08 -8.38 9.08
N PRO A 54 0.40 -9.28 8.16
CA PRO A 54 1.79 -9.56 7.76
C PRO A 54 2.24 -8.85 6.46
N PHE A 55 1.51 -7.87 5.92
CA PHE A 55 1.84 -7.22 4.63
C PHE A 55 2.90 -6.13 4.76
N GLY A 56 2.72 -5.19 5.72
CA GLY A 56 3.67 -4.14 6.01
C GLY A 56 3.51 -3.69 7.46
N TYR A 57 4.53 -3.89 8.26
CA TYR A 57 4.54 -3.53 9.68
C TYR A 57 5.96 -3.20 10.15
N VAL A 58 6.05 -2.55 11.30
CA VAL A 58 7.32 -2.28 11.98
C VAL A 58 7.44 -3.25 13.15
N ASP A 59 8.52 -4.00 13.19
CA ASP A 59 8.80 -4.96 14.24
C ASP A 59 9.27 -4.30 15.55
N GLU A 60 9.54 -5.09 16.59
CA GLU A 60 10.03 -4.63 17.90
C GLU A 60 11.40 -3.95 17.87
N ASN A 61 12.19 -4.17 16.80
CA ASN A 61 13.49 -3.54 16.56
C ASN A 61 13.38 -2.22 15.80
N GLY A 62 12.18 -1.85 15.36
CA GLY A 62 11.92 -0.66 14.54
C GLY A 62 12.14 -0.89 13.05
N GLU A 63 12.27 -2.14 12.60
CA GLU A 63 12.53 -2.50 11.20
C GLU A 63 11.22 -2.81 10.47
N TYR A 64 11.12 -2.36 9.22
CA TYR A 64 10.00 -2.70 8.36
C TYR A 64 10.05 -4.16 7.94
N GLN A 65 8.93 -4.88 8.03
CA GLN A 65 8.76 -6.29 7.71
C GLN A 65 7.44 -6.51 6.93
N GLY A 66 7.31 -7.69 6.31
CA GLY A 66 6.11 -8.15 5.64
C GLY A 66 6.24 -8.30 4.13
N TYR A 67 5.20 -8.82 3.50
CA TYR A 67 5.16 -9.20 2.08
C TYR A 67 5.48 -8.03 1.14
N ASP A 68 4.82 -6.88 1.30
CA ASP A 68 5.11 -5.70 0.49
C ASP A 68 6.52 -5.16 0.71
N VAL A 69 7.05 -5.30 1.94
CA VAL A 69 8.40 -4.86 2.31
C VAL A 69 9.48 -5.78 1.73
N TYR A 70 9.21 -7.09 1.67
CA TYR A 70 10.10 -8.06 1.05
C TYR A 70 10.28 -7.75 -0.44
N PHE A 71 9.18 -7.50 -1.15
CA PHE A 71 9.25 -7.08 -2.55
C PHE A 71 9.94 -5.71 -2.71
N ALA A 72 9.65 -4.73 -1.84
CA ALA A 72 10.30 -3.43 -1.89
C ALA A 72 11.84 -3.52 -1.74
N ARG A 73 12.34 -4.41 -0.88
CA ARG A 73 13.78 -4.65 -0.73
C ARG A 73 14.39 -5.20 -2.02
N ARG A 74 13.71 -6.17 -2.66
CA ARG A 74 14.15 -6.72 -3.93
C ARG A 74 14.20 -5.65 -5.03
N ILE A 75 13.23 -4.77 -5.11
CA ILE A 75 13.25 -3.60 -6.03
C ILE A 75 14.52 -2.76 -5.82
N GLY A 76 14.88 -2.46 -4.56
CA GLY A 76 16.10 -1.71 -4.24
C GLY A 76 17.38 -2.43 -4.67
N GLU A 77 17.45 -3.73 -4.40
CA GLU A 77 18.58 -4.59 -4.79
C GLU A 77 18.79 -4.60 -6.31
N ASP A 78 17.74 -4.83 -7.08
CA ASP A 78 17.82 -4.96 -8.54
C ASP A 78 18.01 -3.60 -9.24
N LEU A 79 17.54 -2.49 -8.64
CA LEU A 79 17.88 -1.14 -9.08
C LEU A 79 19.30 -0.69 -8.68
N GLY A 80 19.90 -1.33 -7.68
CA GLY A 80 21.17 -0.94 -7.08
C GLY A 80 21.08 0.35 -6.29
N VAL A 81 19.97 0.60 -5.59
CA VAL A 81 19.70 1.82 -4.81
C VAL A 81 19.23 1.46 -3.39
N GLU A 82 19.39 2.39 -2.45
CA GLU A 82 18.87 2.25 -1.10
C GLU A 82 17.35 2.51 -1.06
N VAL A 83 16.61 1.67 -0.33
CA VAL A 83 15.17 1.85 -0.15
C VAL A 83 14.90 2.70 1.09
N ASN A 84 14.25 3.84 0.91
CA ASN A 84 13.68 4.64 1.97
C ASN A 84 12.21 4.26 2.15
N PHE A 85 11.90 3.53 3.22
CA PHE A 85 10.51 3.21 3.56
C PHE A 85 9.78 4.43 4.09
N VAL A 86 8.59 4.69 3.54
CA VAL A 86 7.71 5.77 3.98
C VAL A 86 6.42 5.16 4.53
N SER A 87 6.20 5.31 5.84
CA SER A 87 4.96 4.86 6.46
C SER A 87 3.76 5.53 5.80
N THR A 88 2.80 4.72 5.40
CA THR A 88 1.65 5.13 4.59
C THR A 88 0.36 4.57 5.20
N GLU A 89 -0.66 5.39 5.29
CA GLU A 89 -2.03 4.99 5.59
C GLU A 89 -2.82 4.77 4.28
N ALA A 90 -3.88 3.97 4.33
CA ALA A 90 -4.63 3.61 3.14
C ALA A 90 -5.19 4.82 2.38
N ALA A 91 -5.67 5.84 3.09
CA ALA A 91 -6.21 7.07 2.51
C ALA A 91 -5.15 7.92 1.80
N ASN A 92 -3.88 7.81 2.20
CA ASN A 92 -2.80 8.69 1.71
C ASN A 92 -2.07 8.14 0.48
N ARG A 93 -2.33 6.90 0.06
CA ARG A 93 -1.58 6.24 -1.02
C ARG A 93 -1.57 7.01 -2.34
N VAL A 94 -2.72 7.49 -2.77
CA VAL A 94 -2.85 8.30 -4.01
C VAL A 94 -2.12 9.64 -3.85
N GLU A 95 -2.40 10.38 -2.76
CA GLU A 95 -1.81 11.69 -2.50
C GLU A 95 -0.27 11.63 -2.45
N TYR A 96 0.31 10.58 -1.85
CA TYR A 96 1.77 10.47 -1.75
C TYR A 96 2.44 10.28 -3.11
N LEU A 97 1.77 9.64 -4.07
CA LEU A 97 2.23 9.59 -5.46
C LEU A 97 1.99 10.91 -6.20
N GLU A 98 0.82 11.52 -6.04
CA GLU A 98 0.49 12.81 -6.69
C GLU A 98 1.41 13.94 -6.24
N THR A 99 1.90 13.90 -5.01
CA THR A 99 2.80 14.92 -4.43
C THR A 99 4.29 14.59 -4.59
N GLY A 100 4.63 13.40 -5.11
CA GLY A 100 6.02 12.95 -5.22
C GLY A 100 6.69 12.65 -3.88
N LYS A 101 5.92 12.44 -2.82
CA LYS A 101 6.44 12.02 -1.51
C LYS A 101 7.05 10.62 -1.57
N VAL A 102 6.50 9.76 -2.42
CA VAL A 102 7.02 8.44 -2.73
C VAL A 102 7.14 8.24 -4.25
N ASP A 103 8.00 7.34 -4.67
CA ASP A 103 8.15 6.92 -6.06
C ASP A 103 7.22 5.76 -6.41
N ILE A 104 7.05 4.84 -5.44
CA ILE A 104 6.21 3.64 -5.56
C ILE A 104 5.34 3.52 -4.31
N ILE A 105 4.11 3.07 -4.47
CA ILE A 105 3.26 2.51 -3.40
C ILE A 105 3.29 0.98 -3.49
N LEU A 106 3.77 0.35 -2.43
CA LEU A 106 3.67 -1.08 -2.11
C LEU A 106 3.00 -1.20 -0.73
N ALA A 107 1.71 -0.93 -0.68
CA ALA A 107 0.92 -0.90 0.53
C ALA A 107 -0.43 -1.59 0.29
N ASN A 108 -0.36 -2.87 -0.12
CA ASN A 108 -1.52 -3.74 -0.38
C ASN A 108 -2.59 -2.98 -1.19
N PHE A 109 -2.15 -2.41 -2.35
CA PHE A 109 -2.92 -1.41 -3.08
C PHE A 109 -3.78 -2.05 -4.16
N THR A 110 -5.06 -2.26 -3.86
CA THR A 110 -6.04 -2.85 -4.78
C THR A 110 -6.21 -2.00 -6.03
N VAL A 111 -6.13 -2.63 -7.19
CA VAL A 111 -6.38 -2.01 -8.49
C VAL A 111 -7.87 -1.72 -8.63
N THR A 112 -8.23 -0.45 -8.81
CA THR A 112 -9.60 -0.04 -9.12
C THR A 112 -9.59 0.98 -10.27
N ALA A 113 -10.69 1.06 -11.02
CA ALA A 113 -10.82 2.04 -12.10
C ALA A 113 -10.67 3.48 -11.61
N GLU A 114 -11.24 3.81 -10.44
CA GLU A 114 -11.16 5.14 -9.85
C GLU A 114 -9.71 5.51 -9.49
N ARG A 115 -8.97 4.59 -8.85
CA ARG A 115 -7.55 4.80 -8.52
C ARG A 115 -6.69 4.91 -9.77
N ALA A 116 -6.99 4.12 -10.81
CA ALA A 116 -6.27 4.14 -12.10
C ALA A 116 -6.46 5.46 -12.88
N GLU A 117 -7.44 6.29 -12.54
CA GLU A 117 -7.54 7.65 -13.07
C GLU A 117 -6.44 8.57 -12.50
N LYS A 118 -5.95 8.30 -11.28
CA LYS A 118 -5.03 9.12 -10.51
C LYS A 118 -3.58 8.64 -10.53
N VAL A 119 -3.38 7.33 -10.61
CA VAL A 119 -2.07 6.68 -10.56
C VAL A 119 -1.94 5.67 -11.70
N ASP A 120 -0.74 5.19 -11.99
CA ASP A 120 -0.52 4.08 -12.90
C ASP A 120 -0.13 2.83 -12.11
N PHE A 121 -0.91 1.77 -12.28
CA PHE A 121 -0.66 0.46 -11.69
C PHE A 121 0.27 -0.37 -12.57
N ALA A 122 1.23 -1.04 -11.94
CA ALA A 122 2.03 -2.07 -12.57
C ALA A 122 1.26 -3.41 -12.65
N LEU A 123 1.93 -4.45 -13.10
CA LEU A 123 1.39 -5.81 -13.08
C LEU A 123 1.08 -6.24 -11.64
N PRO A 124 -0.02 -6.95 -11.41
CA PRO A 124 -0.39 -7.41 -10.08
C PRO A 124 0.51 -8.55 -9.60
N TYR A 125 0.66 -8.66 -8.29
CA TYR A 125 1.43 -9.72 -7.62
C TYR A 125 0.61 -10.55 -6.63
N MET A 126 -0.65 -10.17 -6.37
CA MET A 126 -1.53 -10.87 -5.43
C MET A 126 -3.00 -10.70 -5.83
N ASN A 127 -3.81 -11.76 -5.57
CA ASN A 127 -5.26 -11.70 -5.61
C ASN A 127 -5.82 -11.25 -4.26
N VAL A 128 -6.96 -10.59 -4.26
CA VAL A 128 -7.68 -10.15 -3.07
C VAL A 128 -9.19 -10.15 -3.30
N ALA A 129 -9.95 -10.34 -2.24
CA ALA A 129 -11.38 -10.05 -2.20
C ALA A 129 -11.69 -9.27 -0.92
N LEU A 130 -12.88 -8.74 -0.76
CA LEU A 130 -13.32 -8.20 0.52
C LEU A 130 -13.85 -9.31 1.43
N GLY A 131 -13.69 -9.14 2.74
CA GLY A 131 -14.24 -10.04 3.74
C GLY A 131 -14.82 -9.29 4.93
N VAL A 132 -15.55 -10.02 5.77
CA VAL A 132 -16.13 -9.50 7.01
C VAL A 132 -15.87 -10.46 8.15
N VAL A 133 -15.19 -9.98 9.19
CA VAL A 133 -14.98 -10.68 10.46
C VAL A 133 -15.87 -10.11 11.54
N SER A 134 -16.33 -10.97 12.44
CA SER A 134 -17.18 -10.58 13.57
C SER A 134 -16.98 -11.52 14.76
N PRO A 135 -17.34 -11.10 15.98
CA PRO A 135 -17.29 -11.99 17.16
C PRO A 135 -18.11 -13.25 16.98
N ASP A 136 -17.63 -14.38 17.51
CA ASP A 136 -18.33 -15.69 17.50
C ASP A 136 -19.71 -15.64 18.18
N SER A 137 -19.88 -14.73 19.12
CA SER A 137 -21.17 -14.48 19.77
C SER A 137 -22.23 -13.93 18.81
N ARG A 138 -21.81 -13.37 17.68
CA ARG A 138 -22.68 -12.82 16.64
C ARG A 138 -21.99 -12.85 15.27
N VAL A 139 -21.90 -14.04 14.67
CA VAL A 139 -21.28 -14.20 13.35
C VAL A 139 -22.14 -13.56 12.26
N ILE A 140 -21.59 -12.57 11.56
CA ILE A 140 -22.22 -11.89 10.41
C ILE A 140 -21.92 -12.68 9.14
N THR A 141 -22.88 -13.44 8.66
CA THR A 141 -22.77 -14.26 7.43
C THR A 141 -23.47 -13.62 6.23
N ASP A 142 -24.13 -12.48 6.43
CA ASP A 142 -24.82 -11.70 5.41
C ASP A 142 -24.97 -10.26 5.93
N LEU A 143 -24.69 -9.26 5.09
CA LEU A 143 -24.78 -7.86 5.48
C LEU A 143 -26.20 -7.42 5.88
N SER A 144 -27.24 -8.08 5.37
CA SER A 144 -28.63 -7.81 5.76
C SER A 144 -28.94 -8.11 7.23
N LYS A 145 -28.07 -8.85 7.93
CA LYS A 145 -28.19 -9.13 9.37
C LYS A 145 -27.68 -7.98 10.26
N ILE A 146 -27.06 -6.97 9.67
CA ILE A 146 -26.59 -5.76 10.37
C ILE A 146 -27.80 -4.85 10.59
N GLY A 147 -28.08 -4.56 11.85
CA GLY A 147 -29.22 -3.72 12.25
C GLY A 147 -28.90 -2.23 12.10
N LYS A 148 -29.92 -1.39 12.18
CA LYS A 148 -29.77 0.07 12.03
C LYS A 148 -28.92 0.74 13.11
N GLU A 149 -28.88 0.13 14.30
CA GLU A 149 -28.09 0.63 15.45
C GLU A 149 -26.69 0.03 15.48
N ASP A 150 -26.40 -0.93 14.61
CA ASP A 150 -25.10 -1.56 14.52
C ASP A 150 -24.12 -0.69 13.75
N GLN A 151 -22.85 -0.84 14.09
CA GLN A 151 -21.74 -0.20 13.35
C GLN A 151 -20.80 -1.24 12.79
N VAL A 152 -20.25 -0.97 11.61
CA VAL A 152 -19.22 -1.79 10.97
C VAL A 152 -17.93 -0.96 10.87
N ILE A 153 -16.83 -1.54 11.34
CA ILE A 153 -15.52 -0.94 11.21
C ILE A 153 -15.03 -1.03 9.76
N VAL A 154 -14.45 0.05 9.26
CA VAL A 154 -13.68 0.10 8.02
C VAL A 154 -12.45 0.96 8.20
N ILE A 155 -11.44 0.76 7.36
CA ILE A 155 -10.28 1.66 7.26
C ILE A 155 -10.57 2.69 6.17
N SER A 156 -10.32 3.97 6.47
CA SER A 156 -10.49 5.08 5.52
C SER A 156 -9.65 4.88 4.26
N GLY A 157 -10.25 5.08 3.08
CA GLY A 157 -9.57 4.94 1.78
C GLY A 157 -9.37 3.50 1.31
N THR A 158 -10.08 2.51 1.91
CA THR A 158 -10.08 1.12 1.45
C THR A 158 -11.24 0.82 0.52
N THR A 159 -11.10 -0.22 -0.29
CA THR A 159 -12.18 -0.75 -1.14
C THR A 159 -13.37 -1.28 -0.34
N ALA A 160 -13.17 -1.70 0.90
CA ALA A 160 -14.25 -2.12 1.79
C ALA A 160 -15.13 -0.94 2.21
N GLU A 161 -14.51 0.21 2.52
CA GLU A 161 -15.26 1.45 2.78
C GLU A 161 -16.10 1.85 1.57
N ASP A 162 -15.46 1.92 0.39
CA ASP A 162 -16.13 2.32 -0.86
C ASP A 162 -17.27 1.36 -1.22
N TYR A 163 -17.03 0.04 -1.06
CA TYR A 163 -18.04 -0.97 -1.33
C TYR A 163 -19.29 -0.80 -0.46
N LEU A 164 -19.11 -0.62 0.85
CA LEU A 164 -20.23 -0.47 1.79
C LEU A 164 -20.97 0.85 1.58
N ILE A 165 -20.26 1.96 1.34
CA ILE A 165 -20.91 3.25 1.03
C ILE A 165 -21.79 3.14 -0.23
N LYS A 166 -21.29 2.43 -1.26
CA LYS A 166 -21.99 2.33 -2.55
C LYS A 166 -23.14 1.32 -2.54
N ASN A 167 -22.93 0.16 -1.93
CA ASN A 167 -23.84 -0.97 -2.06
C ASN A 167 -24.75 -1.19 -0.83
N ASN A 168 -24.34 -0.67 0.33
CA ASN A 168 -25.04 -0.84 1.60
C ASN A 168 -25.07 0.48 2.40
N PRO A 169 -25.60 1.58 1.82
CA PRO A 169 -25.56 2.90 2.44
C PRO A 169 -26.36 3.02 3.75
N GLU A 170 -27.19 2.02 4.06
CA GLU A 170 -27.93 1.91 5.32
C GLU A 170 -27.06 1.47 6.51
N ILE A 171 -25.87 0.89 6.24
CA ILE A 171 -24.95 0.44 7.29
C ILE A 171 -24.19 1.65 7.83
N THR A 172 -24.19 1.83 9.15
CA THR A 172 -23.40 2.86 9.80
C THR A 172 -21.94 2.41 9.88
N LEU A 173 -21.03 3.20 9.27
CA LEU A 173 -19.61 2.92 9.26
C LEU A 173 -18.90 3.64 10.40
N GLN A 174 -18.03 2.90 11.12
CA GLN A 174 -17.05 3.45 12.04
C GLN A 174 -15.69 3.40 11.39
N LYS A 175 -15.16 4.57 11.01
CA LYS A 175 -13.96 4.70 10.19
C LYS A 175 -12.73 4.91 11.05
N TYR A 176 -11.66 4.21 10.73
CA TYR A 176 -10.34 4.37 11.33
C TYR A 176 -9.29 4.60 10.24
N ASP A 177 -8.23 5.32 10.58
CA ASP A 177 -7.13 5.58 9.65
C ASP A 177 -6.04 4.49 9.75
N THR A 178 -5.91 3.84 10.92
CA THR A 178 -4.90 2.82 11.19
C THR A 178 -5.51 1.44 11.50
N TYR A 179 -4.79 0.38 11.09
CA TYR A 179 -5.19 -1.01 11.36
C TYR A 179 -5.17 -1.32 12.85
N ALA A 180 -4.19 -0.81 13.58
CA ALA A 180 -4.10 -0.99 15.03
C ALA A 180 -5.35 -0.46 15.76
N ASN A 181 -5.85 0.72 15.39
CA ASN A 181 -7.05 1.30 16.00
C ASN A 181 -8.31 0.51 15.64
N ALA A 182 -8.43 0.02 14.40
CA ALA A 182 -9.55 -0.80 13.95
C ALA A 182 -9.62 -2.13 14.71
N LYS A 183 -8.48 -2.84 14.83
CA LYS A 183 -8.35 -4.09 15.61
C LYS A 183 -8.78 -3.87 17.05
N ASN A 184 -8.19 -2.89 17.73
CA ASN A 184 -8.55 -2.52 19.10
C ASN A 184 -10.04 -2.18 19.27
N ALA A 185 -10.64 -1.50 18.29
CA ALA A 185 -12.06 -1.13 18.34
C ALA A 185 -12.97 -2.35 18.26
N LEU A 186 -12.64 -3.32 17.40
CA LEU A 186 -13.40 -4.58 17.30
C LEU A 186 -13.26 -5.40 18.59
N GLU A 187 -12.06 -5.56 19.12
CA GLU A 187 -11.78 -6.27 20.38
C GLU A 187 -12.51 -5.67 21.59
N ASN A 188 -12.63 -4.34 21.61
CA ASN A 188 -13.39 -3.63 22.65
C ASN A 188 -14.90 -3.65 22.43
N GLY A 189 -15.41 -4.30 21.38
CA GLY A 189 -16.83 -4.40 21.10
C GLY A 189 -17.48 -3.10 20.63
N ASN A 190 -16.71 -2.18 20.07
CA ASN A 190 -17.20 -0.87 19.60
C ASN A 190 -18.04 -0.99 18.31
N ALA A 191 -17.96 -2.14 17.61
CA ALA A 191 -18.73 -2.44 16.42
C ALA A 191 -19.07 -3.93 16.36
N VAL A 192 -20.06 -4.30 15.54
CA VAL A 192 -20.50 -5.70 15.40
C VAL A 192 -19.66 -6.50 14.42
N ALA A 193 -18.90 -5.83 13.55
CA ALA A 193 -18.06 -6.45 12.53
C ALA A 193 -17.00 -5.48 12.03
N TRP A 194 -15.97 -6.03 11.37
CA TRP A 194 -14.98 -5.30 10.60
C TRP A 194 -14.96 -5.82 9.17
N ALA A 195 -15.10 -4.92 8.20
CA ALA A 195 -14.96 -5.20 6.76
C ALA A 195 -13.65 -4.66 6.24
N ASN A 196 -12.87 -5.50 5.56
CA ASN A 196 -11.60 -5.16 4.94
C ASN A 196 -11.27 -6.17 3.82
N ASP A 197 -10.05 -6.14 3.29
CA ASP A 197 -9.54 -7.22 2.45
C ASP A 197 -9.70 -8.57 3.19
N ASN A 198 -10.08 -9.61 2.46
CA ASN A 198 -10.27 -10.94 3.04
C ASN A 198 -8.99 -11.45 3.73
N THR A 199 -7.83 -11.14 3.18
CA THR A 199 -6.53 -11.45 3.78
C THR A 199 -6.40 -10.85 5.19
N GLU A 200 -6.75 -9.56 5.37
CA GLU A 200 -6.66 -8.90 6.66
C GLU A 200 -7.63 -9.49 7.70
N VAL A 201 -8.88 -9.71 7.32
CA VAL A 201 -9.88 -10.24 8.26
C VAL A 201 -9.64 -11.72 8.59
N ILE A 202 -9.05 -12.49 7.66
CA ILE A 202 -8.62 -13.87 7.91
C ILE A 202 -7.43 -13.87 8.89
N ALA A 203 -6.39 -13.05 8.65
CA ALA A 203 -5.26 -12.94 9.56
C ALA A 203 -5.72 -12.59 10.98
N PHE A 204 -6.60 -11.58 11.10
CA PHE A 204 -7.15 -11.19 12.40
C PHE A 204 -7.87 -12.36 13.10
N ALA A 205 -8.70 -13.12 12.38
CA ALA A 205 -9.44 -14.25 12.97
C ALA A 205 -8.52 -15.43 13.34
N LEU A 206 -7.42 -15.64 12.61
CA LEU A 206 -6.43 -16.67 12.92
C LEU A 206 -5.58 -16.31 14.15
N GLU A 207 -5.29 -15.02 14.34
CA GLU A 207 -4.50 -14.51 15.45
C GLU A 207 -5.33 -14.30 16.73
N ASN A 208 -6.67 -14.19 16.63
CA ASN A 208 -7.54 -13.83 17.74
C ASN A 208 -8.66 -14.86 17.93
N GLU A 209 -8.62 -15.63 19.01
CA GLU A 209 -9.71 -16.54 19.37
C GLU A 209 -11.02 -15.76 19.64
N GLY A 210 -12.14 -16.34 19.27
CA GLY A 210 -13.47 -15.73 19.49
C GLY A 210 -13.97 -14.86 18.35
N TYR A 211 -13.30 -14.92 17.18
CA TYR A 211 -13.70 -14.21 15.96
C TYR A 211 -13.79 -15.16 14.77
N THR A 212 -14.80 -14.95 13.94
CA THR A 212 -15.04 -15.73 12.72
C THR A 212 -15.20 -14.81 11.51
N VAL A 213 -14.57 -15.18 10.40
CA VAL A 213 -14.83 -14.57 9.08
C VAL A 213 -16.13 -15.17 8.55
N GLY A 214 -17.24 -14.49 8.80
CA GLY A 214 -18.58 -14.95 8.38
C GLY A 214 -18.86 -14.69 6.91
N ILE A 215 -18.19 -13.71 6.30
CA ILE A 215 -18.23 -13.42 4.86
C ILE A 215 -16.78 -13.44 4.34
N PRO A 216 -16.31 -14.58 3.76
CA PRO A 216 -14.94 -14.70 3.29
C PRO A 216 -14.69 -14.07 1.91
N SER A 217 -15.75 -13.76 1.16
CA SER A 217 -15.67 -13.08 -0.13
C SER A 217 -16.92 -12.22 -0.32
N LEU A 218 -16.72 -10.92 -0.39
CA LEU A 218 -17.75 -9.90 -0.60
C LEU A 218 -17.42 -9.13 -1.91
N GLY A 219 -18.36 -9.11 -2.83
CA GLY A 219 -18.17 -8.51 -4.15
C GLY A 219 -17.36 -9.40 -5.10
N SER A 220 -16.59 -8.77 -6.00
CA SER A 220 -15.71 -9.45 -6.95
C SER A 220 -14.33 -9.72 -6.35
N GLN A 221 -13.60 -10.63 -6.97
CA GLN A 221 -12.16 -10.75 -6.75
C GLN A 221 -11.45 -9.62 -7.50
N ASP A 222 -10.49 -8.99 -6.83
CA ASP A 222 -9.63 -7.93 -7.34
C ASP A 222 -8.16 -8.36 -7.24
N THR A 223 -7.24 -7.49 -7.63
CA THR A 223 -5.80 -7.71 -7.54
C THR A 223 -5.10 -6.58 -6.81
N ILE A 224 -3.96 -6.91 -6.21
CA ILE A 224 -3.01 -5.95 -5.60
C ILE A 224 -1.86 -5.75 -6.58
N ALA A 225 -1.48 -4.49 -6.80
CA ALA A 225 -0.37 -4.14 -7.67
C ALA A 225 0.44 -2.95 -7.12
N PRO A 226 1.73 -2.85 -7.46
CA PRO A 226 2.50 -1.63 -7.24
C PRO A 226 1.89 -0.47 -8.02
N ALA A 227 1.95 0.74 -7.47
CA ALA A 227 1.52 1.92 -8.18
C ALA A 227 2.61 3.00 -8.20
N VAL A 228 2.65 3.75 -9.29
CA VAL A 228 3.53 4.90 -9.51
C VAL A 228 2.71 6.14 -9.82
N SER A 229 3.32 7.32 -9.73
CA SER A 229 2.69 8.57 -10.15
C SER A 229 2.21 8.50 -11.59
N LYS A 230 1.05 9.06 -11.87
CA LYS A 230 0.45 9.09 -13.21
C LYS A 230 1.42 9.66 -14.25
N GLY A 231 1.63 8.91 -15.34
CA GLY A 231 2.54 9.27 -16.42
C GLY A 231 4.03 8.99 -16.17
N ASN A 232 4.39 8.30 -15.06
CA ASN A 232 5.78 7.87 -14.83
C ASN A 232 6.09 6.58 -15.63
N GLU A 233 6.07 6.69 -16.95
CA GLU A 233 6.19 5.55 -17.86
C GLU A 233 7.49 4.76 -17.69
N THR A 234 8.61 5.45 -17.40
CA THR A 234 9.91 4.79 -17.28
C THR A 234 10.03 3.90 -16.05
N LEU A 235 9.51 4.34 -14.91
CA LEU A 235 9.50 3.55 -13.69
C LEU A 235 8.46 2.43 -13.80
N LEU A 236 7.27 2.72 -14.36
CA LEU A 236 6.22 1.73 -14.59
C LEU A 236 6.70 0.57 -15.48
N ALA A 237 7.35 0.90 -16.61
CA ALA A 237 7.88 -0.10 -17.52
C ALA A 237 8.92 -1.00 -16.83
N TRP A 238 9.83 -0.39 -16.05
CA TRP A 238 10.84 -1.14 -15.30
C TRP A 238 10.19 -2.09 -14.27
N ILE A 239 9.22 -1.63 -13.48
CA ILE A 239 8.53 -2.48 -12.49
C ILE A 239 7.81 -3.64 -13.17
N ASN A 240 7.18 -3.40 -14.32
CA ASN A 240 6.50 -4.46 -15.07
C ASN A 240 7.48 -5.51 -15.60
N ASP A 241 8.64 -5.09 -16.11
CA ASP A 241 9.68 -6.00 -16.57
C ASP A 241 10.29 -6.77 -15.41
N GLU A 242 10.45 -6.13 -14.26
CA GLU A 242 10.92 -6.74 -13.02
C GLU A 242 9.96 -7.84 -12.54
N ILE A 243 8.66 -7.56 -12.43
CA ILE A 243 7.65 -8.54 -12.03
C ILE A 243 7.67 -9.76 -12.95
N ARG A 244 7.83 -9.57 -14.28
CA ARG A 244 7.96 -10.69 -15.23
C ARG A 244 9.25 -11.49 -15.03
N ALA A 245 10.37 -10.81 -14.78
CA ALA A 245 11.66 -11.46 -14.55
C ALA A 245 11.65 -12.29 -13.25
N LEU A 246 11.05 -11.76 -12.19
CA LEU A 246 10.92 -12.41 -10.90
C LEU A 246 10.08 -13.71 -10.95
N ALA A 247 9.14 -13.82 -11.89
CA ALA A 247 8.37 -15.06 -12.09
C ALA A 247 9.25 -16.27 -12.41
N ALA A 248 10.36 -16.06 -13.13
CA ALA A 248 11.31 -17.17 -13.41
C ALA A 248 11.99 -17.73 -12.16
N GLU A 249 11.96 -16.98 -11.07
CA GLU A 249 12.51 -17.38 -9.77
C GLU A 249 11.44 -17.89 -8.80
N ASN A 250 10.15 -17.88 -9.16
CA ASN A 250 8.99 -18.04 -8.26
C ASN A 250 9.11 -17.09 -7.05
N PHE A 251 9.36 -15.83 -7.33
CA PHE A 251 9.71 -14.86 -6.29
C PHE A 251 8.55 -14.61 -5.33
N PHE A 252 7.33 -14.43 -5.84
CA PHE A 252 6.17 -14.12 -4.99
C PHE A 252 5.69 -15.32 -4.17
N HIS A 253 5.95 -16.57 -4.61
CA HIS A 253 5.76 -17.75 -3.77
C HIS A 253 6.81 -17.81 -2.64
N LYS A 254 8.08 -17.51 -2.95
CA LYS A 254 9.13 -17.43 -1.92
C LYS A 254 8.89 -16.32 -0.91
N ASP A 255 8.36 -15.18 -1.38
CA ASP A 255 7.92 -14.08 -0.51
C ASP A 255 6.78 -14.54 0.40
N TYR A 256 5.78 -15.25 -0.16
CA TYR A 256 4.70 -15.85 0.61
C TYR A 256 5.23 -16.81 1.67
N GLU A 257 6.11 -17.74 1.30
CA GLU A 257 6.74 -18.66 2.24
C GLU A 257 7.54 -17.95 3.35
N ALA A 258 8.19 -16.84 3.01
CA ALA A 258 9.01 -16.08 3.96
C ALA A 258 8.19 -15.18 4.90
N THR A 259 7.01 -14.71 4.48
CA THR A 259 6.30 -13.62 5.18
C THR A 259 4.86 -13.95 5.55
N LEU A 260 4.17 -14.83 4.82
CA LEU A 260 2.74 -15.08 4.98
C LEU A 260 2.41 -16.47 5.51
N VAL A 261 3.28 -17.46 5.32
CA VAL A 261 2.99 -18.86 5.65
C VAL A 261 2.70 -19.08 7.14
N ASP A 262 3.37 -18.35 8.02
CA ASP A 262 3.15 -18.44 9.47
C ASP A 262 1.74 -18.00 9.87
N THR A 263 1.16 -17.06 9.12
CA THR A 263 -0.20 -16.57 9.37
C THR A 263 -1.25 -17.43 8.68
N TYR A 264 -1.06 -17.76 7.39
CA TYR A 264 -2.13 -18.38 6.58
C TYR A 264 -1.94 -19.89 6.33
N GLY A 265 -0.74 -20.43 6.57
CA GLY A 265 -0.37 -21.76 6.10
C GLY A 265 -0.20 -21.80 4.57
N LEU A 266 0.03 -22.99 4.03
CA LEU A 266 0.21 -23.19 2.58
C LEU A 266 -1.11 -23.23 1.78
N ASP A 267 -2.24 -23.42 2.45
CA ASP A 267 -3.53 -23.62 1.77
C ASP A 267 -4.02 -22.39 1.00
N TYR A 268 -3.55 -21.19 1.37
CA TYR A 268 -3.93 -19.93 0.73
C TYR A 268 -2.97 -19.50 -0.38
N GLU A 269 -1.77 -20.07 -0.46
CA GLU A 269 -0.69 -19.62 -1.33
C GLU A 269 -1.13 -19.52 -2.79
N GLU A 270 -1.58 -20.64 -3.38
CA GLU A 270 -2.00 -20.71 -4.79
C GLU A 270 -3.18 -19.77 -5.13
N SER A 271 -4.01 -19.44 -4.15
CA SER A 271 -5.16 -18.57 -4.36
C SER A 271 -4.80 -17.09 -4.26
N LEU A 272 -3.76 -16.76 -3.51
CA LEU A 272 -3.34 -15.39 -3.26
C LEU A 272 -2.23 -14.92 -4.20
N VAL A 273 -1.22 -15.76 -4.46
CA VAL A 273 -0.03 -15.36 -5.21
C VAL A 273 -0.29 -15.27 -6.72
N LEU A 274 0.25 -14.23 -7.35
CA LEU A 274 0.28 -14.04 -8.79
C LEU A 274 1.72 -13.86 -9.25
N GLU A 275 2.29 -14.89 -9.88
CA GLU A 275 3.59 -14.77 -10.54
C GLU A 275 3.46 -14.08 -11.89
N GLY A 276 4.45 -13.24 -12.26
CA GLY A 276 4.53 -12.57 -13.56
C GLY A 276 3.34 -11.67 -13.90
N GLY A 277 2.54 -11.30 -12.90
CA GLY A 277 1.32 -10.53 -13.11
C GLY A 277 0.11 -11.37 -13.54
N GLY A 278 0.15 -12.69 -13.30
CA GLY A 278 -0.92 -13.61 -13.71
C GLY A 278 -1.06 -13.77 -15.23
N VAL A 279 -0.09 -13.31 -16.00
CA VAL A 279 -0.06 -13.48 -17.46
C VAL A 279 0.64 -14.80 -17.74
N SER A 280 -0.13 -15.85 -18.05
CA SER A 280 0.43 -17.06 -18.67
C SER A 280 1.02 -16.69 -20.02
N GLU A 281 2.26 -17.10 -20.29
CA GLU A 281 2.88 -17.01 -21.62
C GLU A 281 2.06 -17.71 -22.70
#